data_e7e8f845737f29e97734407169b3baef
#
_entry.id   e7e8f845737f29e97734407169b3baef
#
_cell.length_a   1.000
_cell.length_b   1.000
_cell.length_c   1.000
_cell.angle_alpha   90.00
_cell.angle_beta   90.00
_cell.angle_gamma   90.00
#
_symmetry.space_group_name_H-M   'P 1'
#
loop_
_entity.id
_entity.type
_entity.pdbx_description
1 polymer ?
#
loop_
_entity_poly.entity_id
_entity_poly.type
_entity_poly.pdbx_seq_one_letter_code
_entity_poly.pdbx_strand_id
1 'polypeptide(L)'
;MDAKVTLNRTTGHNRLIGLGALFLLLGAAIILGIAAGARPIPLSTTWDAITNFDPSNSDHLLVRLLRIPRTLLAIVVGAALGVAGTIMQALTRNPLSDPGILGINAGAAVAITCAIALFGITSVTAYMALGMAGAAFAGAAVYLLGNLSRGGNPVRVVLAGAALSVVLMSLTQIVLVNSEEHVFDQFRNWSVGSLQGRGYGVFFPVLALASLGIAIAFTTTKALDTAALGADLAKALGGNPLRIWGLSALAVIILSGASTAGAGPIGFVGLTAPHIARLITGPGHRWLLPYAMLIAALLTVSADALGRIIAPPGEVSVGIMLALIGGPFFIALVRHQRISKL
;
A
#
# COMPACT_ATOMS: atom_id res chain seq x y z
N MET A 1 -23.89 25.74 20.98
CA MET A 1 -22.47 25.94 21.40
C MET A 1 -21.59 25.55 20.24
N ASP A 2 -21.26 26.54 19.41
CA ASP A 2 -20.51 26.36 18.16
C ASP A 2 -19.04 26.23 18.50
N ALA A 3 -18.52 24.99 18.46
CA ALA A 3 -17.08 24.75 18.45
C ALA A 3 -16.54 25.20 17.07
N LYS A 4 -16.09 26.46 16.98
CA LYS A 4 -15.25 26.93 15.88
C LYS A 4 -14.02 26.04 15.81
N VAL A 5 -14.03 25.08 14.91
CA VAL A 5 -12.81 24.37 14.48
C VAL A 5 -11.99 25.43 13.73
N THR A 6 -11.13 26.12 14.45
CA THR A 6 -10.08 26.94 13.88
C THR A 6 -9.13 25.98 13.15
N LEU A 7 -9.35 25.80 11.85
CA LEU A 7 -8.36 25.19 10.96
C LEU A 7 -7.11 26.06 11.03
N ASN A 8 -6.19 25.67 11.90
CA ASN A 8 -4.88 26.28 12.01
C ASN A 8 -4.19 26.05 10.64
N ARG A 9 -4.25 27.04 9.75
CA ARG A 9 -3.56 27.00 8.44
C ARG A 9 -2.06 26.94 8.75
N THR A 10 -1.52 25.72 8.86
CA THR A 10 -0.08 25.53 8.99
C THR A 10 0.61 26.26 7.85
N THR A 11 1.49 27.18 8.19
CA THR A 11 2.30 27.92 7.22
C THR A 11 3.18 26.94 6.43
N GLY A 12 3.61 27.31 5.21
CA GLY A 12 4.49 26.47 4.41
C GLY A 12 5.75 26.02 5.17
N HIS A 13 6.26 26.86 6.05
CA HIS A 13 7.39 26.60 6.94
C HIS A 13 7.11 25.42 7.92
N ASN A 14 5.96 25.43 8.59
CA ASN A 14 5.58 24.35 9.52
C ASN A 14 5.41 23.01 8.80
N ARG A 15 4.95 23.01 7.54
CA ARG A 15 4.85 21.79 6.73
C ARG A 15 6.24 21.23 6.36
N LEU A 16 7.21 22.07 6.06
CA LEU A 16 8.58 21.62 5.80
C LEU A 16 9.23 21.03 7.05
N ILE A 17 9.03 21.65 8.22
CA ILE A 17 9.50 21.10 9.51
C ILE A 17 8.86 19.73 9.77
N GLY A 18 7.55 19.61 9.55
CA GLY A 18 6.84 18.34 9.71
C GLY A 18 7.34 17.23 8.79
N LEU A 19 7.68 17.55 7.52
CA LEU A 19 8.34 16.59 6.61
C LEU A 19 9.71 16.19 7.14
N GLY A 20 10.53 17.14 7.60
CA GLY A 20 11.82 16.86 8.21
C GLY A 20 11.70 15.91 9.41
N ALA A 21 10.73 16.16 10.29
CA ALA A 21 10.46 15.28 11.43
C ALA A 21 10.05 13.86 10.99
N LEU A 22 9.20 13.72 9.96
CA LEU A 22 8.83 12.42 9.41
C LEU A 22 10.01 11.68 8.78
N PHE A 23 10.92 12.39 8.10
CA PHE A 23 12.16 11.78 7.57
C PHE A 23 13.06 11.28 8.69
N LEU A 24 13.21 12.04 9.79
CA LEU A 24 14.00 11.62 10.95
C LEU A 24 13.36 10.38 11.63
N LEU A 25 12.06 10.39 11.83
CA LEU A 25 11.33 9.23 12.38
C LEU A 25 11.45 7.99 11.48
N LEU A 26 11.34 8.17 10.16
CA LEU A 26 11.53 7.07 9.21
C LEU A 26 12.97 6.56 9.25
N GLY A 27 13.97 7.44 9.35
CA GLY A 27 15.37 7.06 9.54
C GLY A 27 15.58 6.22 10.79
N ALA A 28 15.00 6.63 11.92
CA ALA A 28 15.03 5.86 13.16
C ALA A 28 14.33 4.49 13.00
N ALA A 29 13.17 4.46 12.35
CA ALA A 29 12.44 3.21 12.08
C ALA A 29 13.23 2.27 11.16
N ILE A 30 13.98 2.79 10.17
CA ILE A 30 14.87 1.99 9.31
C ILE A 30 15.97 1.33 10.15
N ILE A 31 16.65 2.10 11.00
CA ILE A 31 17.69 1.58 11.89
C ILE A 31 17.12 0.46 12.78
N LEU A 32 15.97 0.70 13.41
CA LEU A 32 15.27 -0.30 14.20
C LEU A 32 14.87 -1.51 13.35
N GLY A 33 14.36 -1.30 12.14
CA GLY A 33 13.96 -2.35 11.22
C GLY A 33 15.12 -3.23 10.77
N ILE A 34 16.33 -2.70 10.64
CA ILE A 34 17.52 -3.49 10.29
C ILE A 34 18.09 -4.20 11.53
N ALA A 35 18.09 -3.54 12.69
CA ALA A 35 18.61 -4.10 13.94
C ALA A 35 17.67 -5.17 14.52
N ALA A 36 16.35 -4.92 14.51
CA ALA A 36 15.36 -5.80 15.12
C ALA A 36 15.07 -7.05 14.27
N GLY A 37 14.89 -8.18 14.96
CA GLY A 37 14.51 -9.44 14.31
C GLY A 37 14.43 -10.59 15.33
N ALA A 38 13.84 -11.72 14.93
CA ALA A 38 13.70 -12.90 15.79
C ALA A 38 15.06 -13.41 16.32
N ARG A 39 16.14 -13.27 15.52
CA ARG A 39 17.51 -13.51 15.98
C ARG A 39 18.14 -12.16 16.38
N PRO A 40 18.51 -11.97 17.65
CA PRO A 40 19.18 -10.76 18.11
C PRO A 40 20.58 -10.66 17.50
N ILE A 41 20.88 -9.54 16.84
CA ILE A 41 22.21 -9.21 16.28
C ILE A 41 22.64 -7.89 16.94
N PRO A 42 23.84 -7.81 17.52
CA PRO A 42 24.37 -6.57 18.08
C PRO A 42 24.41 -5.44 17.04
N LEU A 43 24.18 -4.20 17.47
CA LEU A 43 24.23 -3.04 16.59
C LEU A 43 25.62 -2.86 15.95
N SER A 44 26.70 -3.20 16.68
CA SER A 44 28.07 -3.21 16.15
C SER A 44 28.20 -4.16 14.96
N THR A 45 27.73 -5.41 15.11
CA THR A 45 27.75 -6.41 14.03
C THR A 45 26.86 -5.98 12.86
N THR A 46 25.70 -5.34 13.14
CA THR A 46 24.83 -4.78 12.10
C THR A 46 25.55 -3.68 11.33
N TRP A 47 26.29 -2.81 12.00
CA TRP A 47 27.08 -1.77 11.38
C TRP A 47 28.24 -2.34 10.56
N ASP A 48 28.96 -3.33 11.11
CA ASP A 48 30.04 -4.02 10.38
C ASP A 48 29.53 -4.75 9.14
N ALA A 49 28.35 -5.33 9.20
CA ALA A 49 27.72 -5.95 8.03
C ALA A 49 27.48 -4.95 6.87
N ILE A 50 27.30 -3.66 7.18
CA ILE A 50 27.10 -2.61 6.17
C ILE A 50 28.44 -2.08 5.67
N THR A 51 29.39 -1.83 6.57
CA THR A 51 30.68 -1.16 6.28
C THR A 51 31.78 -2.12 5.87
N ASN A 52 31.91 -3.24 6.57
CA ASN A 52 33.00 -4.24 6.44
C ASN A 52 32.41 -5.64 6.21
N PHE A 53 31.69 -5.80 5.10
CA PHE A 53 30.97 -7.05 4.81
C PHE A 53 31.91 -8.27 4.70
N ASP A 54 31.65 -9.27 5.54
CA ASP A 54 32.30 -10.58 5.51
C ASP A 54 31.30 -11.64 5.04
N PRO A 55 31.50 -12.24 3.83
CA PRO A 55 30.61 -13.28 3.31
C PRO A 55 30.63 -14.59 4.11
N SER A 56 31.64 -14.83 4.94
CA SER A 56 31.73 -16.00 5.81
C SER A 56 30.90 -15.86 7.09
N ASN A 57 30.56 -14.65 7.46
CA ASN A 57 29.78 -14.33 8.67
C ASN A 57 28.28 -14.44 8.39
N SER A 58 27.60 -15.41 9.03
CA SER A 58 26.15 -15.63 8.86
C SER A 58 25.29 -14.45 9.28
N ASP A 59 25.73 -13.65 10.27
CA ASP A 59 24.99 -12.46 10.72
C ASP A 59 25.10 -11.32 9.69
N HIS A 60 26.26 -11.17 9.04
CA HIS A 60 26.42 -10.22 7.93
C HIS A 60 25.53 -10.58 6.73
N LEU A 61 25.47 -11.87 6.38
CA LEU A 61 24.59 -12.36 5.31
C LEU A 61 23.11 -12.07 5.65
N LEU A 62 22.69 -12.35 6.90
CA LEU A 62 21.34 -12.12 7.36
C LEU A 62 20.95 -10.64 7.29
N VAL A 63 21.84 -9.75 7.73
CA VAL A 63 21.60 -8.31 7.67
C VAL A 63 21.51 -7.84 6.22
N ARG A 64 22.49 -8.18 5.39
CA ARG A 64 22.64 -7.59 4.05
C ARG A 64 21.68 -8.17 3.01
N LEU A 65 21.39 -9.47 3.10
CA LEU A 65 20.55 -10.15 2.10
C LEU A 65 19.09 -10.30 2.50
N LEU A 66 18.77 -10.20 3.79
CA LEU A 66 17.39 -10.38 4.25
C LEU A 66 16.82 -9.12 4.92
N ARG A 67 17.51 -8.55 5.94
CA ARG A 67 16.92 -7.44 6.71
C ARG A 67 16.88 -6.13 5.96
N ILE A 68 17.97 -5.78 5.26
CA ILE A 68 18.04 -4.55 4.48
C ILE A 68 17.00 -4.54 3.36
N PRO A 69 16.97 -5.54 2.43
CA PRO A 69 16.00 -5.51 1.33
C PRO A 69 14.55 -5.58 1.83
N ARG A 70 14.28 -6.31 2.92
CA ARG A 70 12.96 -6.35 3.56
C ARG A 70 12.53 -4.99 4.10
N THR A 71 13.42 -4.29 4.81
CA THR A 71 13.13 -2.94 5.34
C THR A 71 12.93 -1.93 4.22
N LEU A 72 13.76 -1.96 3.18
CA LEU A 72 13.59 -1.12 2.00
C LEU A 72 12.27 -1.42 1.27
N LEU A 73 11.91 -2.69 1.14
CA LEU A 73 10.63 -3.09 0.56
C LEU A 73 9.44 -2.60 1.38
N ALA A 74 9.53 -2.64 2.72
CA ALA A 74 8.51 -2.09 3.62
C ALA A 74 8.27 -0.60 3.37
N ILE A 75 9.35 0.18 3.17
CA ILE A 75 9.27 1.60 2.84
C ILE A 75 8.52 1.80 1.52
N VAL A 76 8.94 1.09 0.47
CA VAL A 76 8.40 1.25 -0.88
C VAL A 76 6.93 0.84 -0.93
N VAL A 77 6.58 -0.30 -0.34
CA VAL A 77 5.20 -0.82 -0.28
C VAL A 77 4.32 0.13 0.53
N GLY A 78 4.78 0.56 1.71
CA GLY A 78 4.06 1.53 2.52
C GLY A 78 3.81 2.83 1.76
N ALA A 79 4.85 3.42 1.20
CA ALA A 79 4.78 4.65 0.41
C ALA A 79 3.78 4.51 -0.76
N ALA A 80 3.86 3.42 -1.52
CA ALA A 80 2.96 3.13 -2.64
C ALA A 80 1.50 3.03 -2.19
N LEU A 81 1.21 2.30 -1.12
CA LEU A 81 -0.14 2.15 -0.58
C LEU A 81 -0.69 3.47 -0.01
N GLY A 82 0.14 4.29 0.64
CA GLY A 82 -0.25 5.61 1.12
C GLY A 82 -0.66 6.55 0.00
N VAL A 83 0.11 6.57 -1.09
CA VAL A 83 -0.21 7.36 -2.29
C VAL A 83 -1.47 6.82 -2.98
N ALA A 84 -1.56 5.50 -3.19
CA ALA A 84 -2.72 4.86 -3.80
C ALA A 84 -4.01 5.12 -3.00
N GLY A 85 -3.94 5.02 -1.68
CA GLY A 85 -5.05 5.34 -0.78
C GLY A 85 -5.50 6.79 -0.87
N THR A 86 -4.54 7.73 -0.92
CA THR A 86 -4.84 9.16 -1.10
C THR A 86 -5.62 9.41 -2.37
N ILE A 87 -5.19 8.82 -3.48
CA ILE A 87 -5.86 8.94 -4.78
C ILE A 87 -7.26 8.33 -4.73
N MET A 88 -7.40 7.11 -4.16
CA MET A 88 -8.70 6.44 -4.08
C MET A 88 -9.71 7.24 -3.26
N GLN A 89 -9.29 7.80 -2.13
CA GLN A 89 -10.14 8.68 -1.31
C GLN A 89 -10.57 9.93 -2.07
N ALA A 90 -9.69 10.53 -2.88
CA ALA A 90 -10.01 11.68 -3.70
C ALA A 90 -11.00 11.33 -4.83
N LEU A 91 -10.74 10.26 -5.57
CA LEU A 91 -11.59 9.82 -6.70
C LEU A 91 -13.00 9.43 -6.26
N THR A 92 -13.08 8.68 -5.16
CA THR A 92 -14.37 8.21 -4.63
C THR A 92 -15.08 9.25 -3.76
N ARG A 93 -14.38 10.32 -3.40
CA ARG A 93 -14.84 11.33 -2.41
C ARG A 93 -15.26 10.69 -1.08
N ASN A 94 -14.62 9.59 -0.76
CA ASN A 94 -14.90 8.84 0.45
C ASN A 94 -13.58 8.63 1.21
N PRO A 95 -13.43 9.18 2.41
CA PRO A 95 -12.21 9.05 3.21
C PRO A 95 -11.95 7.61 3.69
N LEU A 96 -12.93 6.73 3.52
CA LEU A 96 -12.86 5.31 3.89
C LEU A 96 -12.54 4.39 2.71
N SER A 97 -12.24 4.94 1.53
CA SER A 97 -11.90 4.14 0.35
C SER A 97 -10.47 3.63 0.41
N ASP A 98 -10.33 2.34 0.14
CA ASP A 98 -9.07 1.62 0.05
C ASP A 98 -8.78 1.23 -1.42
N PRO A 99 -7.51 1.18 -1.86
CA PRO A 99 -7.17 0.72 -3.21
C PRO A 99 -7.67 -0.67 -3.56
N GLY A 100 -7.83 -1.56 -2.59
CA GLY A 100 -8.37 -2.91 -2.77
C GLY A 100 -9.77 -2.97 -3.35
N ILE A 101 -10.55 -1.88 -3.24
CA ILE A 101 -11.91 -1.77 -3.83
C ILE A 101 -11.90 -1.98 -5.37
N LEU A 102 -10.78 -1.72 -6.04
CA LEU A 102 -10.66 -1.96 -7.48
C LEU A 102 -10.47 -3.45 -7.85
N GLY A 103 -10.62 -4.39 -6.92
CA GLY A 103 -10.45 -5.81 -7.18
C GLY A 103 -9.00 -6.25 -7.42
N ILE A 104 -8.04 -5.36 -7.23
CA ILE A 104 -6.61 -5.57 -7.50
C ILE A 104 -6.08 -6.77 -6.71
N ASN A 105 -6.42 -6.85 -5.41
CA ASN A 105 -6.00 -7.96 -4.55
C ASN A 105 -6.57 -9.31 -5.01
N ALA A 106 -7.83 -9.33 -5.41
CA ALA A 106 -8.49 -10.55 -5.92
C ALA A 106 -7.92 -10.99 -7.27
N GLY A 107 -7.62 -10.01 -8.15
CA GLY A 107 -6.95 -10.29 -9.43
C GLY A 107 -5.55 -10.86 -9.24
N ALA A 108 -4.76 -10.32 -8.32
CA ALA A 108 -3.46 -10.88 -7.98
C ALA A 108 -3.61 -12.28 -7.37
N ALA A 109 -4.59 -12.49 -6.48
CA ALA A 109 -4.83 -13.76 -5.82
C ALA A 109 -5.09 -14.90 -6.81
N VAL A 110 -6.05 -14.73 -7.73
CA VAL A 110 -6.36 -15.75 -8.73
C VAL A 110 -5.17 -16.04 -9.65
N ALA A 111 -4.46 -14.99 -10.09
CA ALA A 111 -3.31 -15.15 -10.98
C ALA A 111 -2.16 -15.90 -10.30
N ILE A 112 -1.84 -15.58 -9.05
CA ILE A 112 -0.80 -16.26 -8.27
C ILE A 112 -1.21 -17.70 -7.97
N THR A 113 -2.45 -17.94 -7.57
CA THR A 113 -2.93 -19.29 -7.27
C THR A 113 -2.90 -20.17 -8.52
N CYS A 114 -3.35 -19.66 -9.68
CA CYS A 114 -3.25 -20.37 -10.95
C CYS A 114 -1.79 -20.61 -11.35
N ALA A 115 -0.90 -19.64 -11.14
CA ALA A 115 0.52 -19.79 -11.43
C ALA A 115 1.16 -20.94 -10.66
N ILE A 116 0.86 -21.04 -9.38
CA ILE A 116 1.39 -22.10 -8.52
C ILE A 116 0.72 -23.44 -8.84
N ALA A 117 -0.63 -23.48 -8.89
CA ALA A 117 -1.40 -24.72 -9.00
C ALA A 117 -1.31 -25.38 -10.39
N LEU A 118 -1.39 -24.59 -11.47
CA LEU A 118 -1.49 -25.11 -12.84
C LEU A 118 -0.12 -25.20 -13.54
N PHE A 119 0.82 -24.33 -13.18
CA PHE A 119 2.12 -24.24 -13.83
C PHE A 119 3.29 -24.62 -12.92
N GLY A 120 3.05 -24.95 -11.63
CA GLY A 120 4.09 -25.31 -10.67
C GLY A 120 5.11 -24.21 -10.40
N ILE A 121 4.73 -22.93 -10.59
CA ILE A 121 5.64 -21.79 -10.42
C ILE A 121 5.81 -21.49 -8.93
N THR A 122 6.97 -21.86 -8.38
CA THR A 122 7.33 -21.63 -6.96
C THR A 122 8.20 -20.39 -6.76
N SER A 123 8.85 -19.90 -7.83
CA SER A 123 9.70 -18.69 -7.77
C SER A 123 8.87 -17.46 -7.44
N VAL A 124 9.22 -16.79 -6.33
CA VAL A 124 8.54 -15.57 -5.86
C VAL A 124 8.49 -14.49 -6.94
N THR A 125 9.59 -14.28 -7.65
CA THR A 125 9.69 -13.27 -8.71
C THR A 125 8.77 -13.58 -9.90
N ALA A 126 8.65 -14.86 -10.25
CA ALA A 126 7.82 -15.31 -11.38
C ALA A 126 6.32 -15.19 -11.05
N TYR A 127 5.87 -15.71 -9.91
CA TYR A 127 4.45 -15.58 -9.55
C TYR A 127 4.07 -14.13 -9.22
N MET A 128 5.01 -13.30 -8.74
CA MET A 128 4.81 -11.86 -8.56
C MET A 128 4.50 -11.16 -9.90
N ALA A 129 5.21 -11.47 -10.97
CA ALA A 129 4.94 -10.89 -12.28
C ALA A 129 3.52 -11.23 -12.77
N LEU A 130 3.09 -12.49 -12.58
CA LEU A 130 1.74 -12.94 -12.90
C LEU A 130 0.69 -12.31 -11.97
N GLY A 131 0.99 -12.17 -10.68
CA GLY A 131 0.14 -11.45 -9.74
C GLY A 131 -0.07 -9.98 -10.13
N MET A 132 1.00 -9.32 -10.59
CA MET A 132 0.90 -7.95 -11.11
C MET A 132 0.03 -7.88 -12.38
N ALA A 133 0.16 -8.84 -13.29
CA ALA A 133 -0.70 -8.93 -14.48
C ALA A 133 -2.17 -9.16 -14.09
N GLY A 134 -2.45 -10.05 -13.14
CA GLY A 134 -3.79 -10.28 -12.61
C GLY A 134 -4.39 -9.05 -11.93
N ALA A 135 -3.58 -8.34 -11.14
CA ALA A 135 -3.96 -7.07 -10.52
C ALA A 135 -4.31 -5.99 -11.55
N ALA A 136 -3.46 -5.87 -12.58
CA ALA A 136 -3.68 -4.91 -13.66
C ALA A 136 -4.94 -5.25 -14.48
N PHE A 137 -5.16 -6.53 -14.78
CA PHE A 137 -6.36 -7.00 -15.47
C PHE A 137 -7.64 -6.68 -14.66
N ALA A 138 -7.66 -7.01 -13.37
CA ALA A 138 -8.81 -6.73 -12.51
C ALA A 138 -9.07 -5.23 -12.40
N GLY A 139 -8.04 -4.42 -12.18
CA GLY A 139 -8.17 -2.96 -12.12
C GLY A 139 -8.67 -2.36 -13.44
N ALA A 140 -8.18 -2.85 -14.59
CA ALA A 140 -8.65 -2.43 -15.91
C ALA A 140 -10.11 -2.86 -16.14
N ALA A 141 -10.49 -4.07 -15.73
CA ALA A 141 -11.89 -4.53 -15.83
C ALA A 141 -12.81 -3.65 -14.98
N VAL A 142 -12.45 -3.30 -13.77
CA VAL A 142 -13.24 -2.38 -12.93
C VAL A 142 -13.29 -0.98 -13.53
N TYR A 143 -12.19 -0.49 -14.12
CA TYR A 143 -12.18 0.77 -14.84
C TYR A 143 -13.21 0.80 -15.97
N LEU A 144 -13.30 -0.26 -16.75
CA LEU A 144 -14.25 -0.40 -17.85
C LEU A 144 -15.70 -0.58 -17.35
N LEU A 145 -15.92 -1.53 -16.42
CA LEU A 145 -17.24 -1.83 -15.86
C LEU A 145 -17.83 -0.66 -15.06
N GLY A 146 -16.98 0.07 -14.34
CA GLY A 146 -17.33 1.27 -13.60
C GLY A 146 -17.65 2.49 -14.50
N ASN A 147 -17.47 2.34 -15.83
CA ASN A 147 -17.68 3.40 -16.82
C ASN A 147 -16.89 4.69 -16.52
N LEU A 148 -15.69 4.53 -16.02
CA LEU A 148 -14.82 5.63 -15.61
C LEU A 148 -14.42 6.54 -16.78
N SER A 149 -14.41 6.01 -18.00
CA SER A 149 -14.15 6.76 -19.23
C SER A 149 -15.18 7.86 -19.55
N ARG A 150 -16.38 7.80 -18.97
CA ARG A 150 -17.46 8.78 -19.20
C ARG A 150 -17.70 9.72 -18.02
N GLY A 151 -16.72 9.90 -17.15
CA GLY A 151 -16.81 10.82 -16.00
C GLY A 151 -17.17 10.17 -14.65
N GLY A 152 -17.13 8.84 -14.61
CA GLY A 152 -17.14 7.97 -13.44
C GLY A 152 -18.16 8.28 -12.33
N ASN A 153 -19.00 7.31 -12.02
CA ASN A 153 -19.78 7.34 -10.80
C ASN A 153 -19.01 6.50 -9.74
N PRO A 154 -18.55 7.11 -8.63
CA PRO A 154 -17.83 6.37 -7.59
C PRO A 154 -18.56 5.12 -7.08
N VAL A 155 -19.89 5.17 -6.98
CA VAL A 155 -20.71 4.03 -6.54
C VAL A 155 -20.61 2.87 -7.53
N ARG A 156 -20.63 3.13 -8.84
CA ARG A 156 -20.48 2.09 -9.87
C ARG A 156 -19.11 1.42 -9.80
N VAL A 157 -18.06 2.20 -9.53
CA VAL A 157 -16.69 1.66 -9.38
C VAL A 157 -16.61 0.70 -8.20
N VAL A 158 -17.16 1.12 -7.06
CA VAL A 158 -17.20 0.30 -5.84
C VAL A 158 -17.99 -0.99 -6.07
N LEU A 159 -19.18 -0.89 -6.70
CA LEU A 159 -20.02 -2.07 -6.99
C LEU A 159 -19.35 -3.01 -7.99
N ALA A 160 -18.75 -2.47 -9.06
CA ALA A 160 -18.03 -3.27 -10.06
C ALA A 160 -16.84 -3.98 -9.44
N GLY A 161 -16.07 -3.27 -8.60
CA GLY A 161 -14.92 -3.85 -7.88
C GLY A 161 -15.33 -4.93 -6.88
N ALA A 162 -16.39 -4.68 -6.11
CA ALA A 162 -16.92 -5.67 -5.18
C ALA A 162 -17.42 -6.93 -5.89
N ALA A 163 -18.23 -6.76 -6.95
CA ALA A 163 -18.74 -7.90 -7.74
C ALA A 163 -17.61 -8.70 -8.38
N LEU A 164 -16.64 -8.03 -9.01
CA LEU A 164 -15.48 -8.69 -9.62
C LEU A 164 -14.63 -9.41 -8.56
N SER A 165 -14.42 -8.80 -7.39
CA SER A 165 -13.67 -9.43 -6.30
C SER A 165 -14.31 -10.71 -5.83
N VAL A 166 -15.64 -10.76 -5.69
CA VAL A 166 -16.36 -11.99 -5.30
C VAL A 166 -16.13 -13.09 -6.34
N VAL A 167 -16.27 -12.77 -7.63
CA VAL A 167 -16.05 -13.74 -8.71
C VAL A 167 -14.61 -14.27 -8.71
N LEU A 168 -13.62 -13.37 -8.65
CA LEU A 168 -12.20 -13.74 -8.66
C LEU A 168 -11.80 -14.54 -7.41
N MET A 169 -12.32 -14.19 -6.23
CA MET A 169 -12.09 -14.97 -5.00
C MET A 169 -12.74 -16.34 -5.07
N SER A 170 -13.94 -16.47 -5.67
CA SER A 170 -14.58 -17.76 -5.90
C SER A 170 -13.75 -18.65 -6.83
N LEU A 171 -13.21 -18.07 -7.91
CA LEU A 171 -12.27 -18.79 -8.80
C LEU A 171 -11.00 -19.23 -8.05
N THR A 172 -10.45 -18.36 -7.21
CA THR A 172 -9.30 -18.71 -6.35
C THR A 172 -9.63 -19.92 -5.47
N GLN A 173 -10.80 -19.94 -4.82
CA GLN A 173 -11.23 -21.06 -3.98
C GLN A 173 -11.43 -22.36 -4.76
N ILE A 174 -12.01 -22.28 -5.98
CA ILE A 174 -12.15 -23.46 -6.85
C ILE A 174 -10.78 -24.08 -7.17
N VAL A 175 -9.80 -23.26 -7.47
CA VAL A 175 -8.44 -23.74 -7.75
C VAL A 175 -7.82 -24.35 -6.49
N LEU A 176 -7.91 -23.66 -5.33
CA LEU A 176 -7.32 -24.15 -4.08
C LEU A 176 -7.90 -25.47 -3.60
N VAL A 177 -9.22 -25.65 -3.67
CA VAL A 177 -9.88 -26.91 -3.24
C VAL A 177 -9.45 -28.11 -4.10
N ASN A 178 -9.09 -27.85 -5.36
CA ASN A 178 -8.63 -28.91 -6.29
C ASN A 178 -7.10 -29.01 -6.36
N SER A 179 -6.36 -28.31 -5.51
CA SER A 179 -4.91 -28.27 -5.51
C SER A 179 -4.30 -29.09 -4.37
N GLU A 180 -3.00 -29.38 -4.50
CA GLU A 180 -2.23 -30.02 -3.44
C GLU A 180 -2.01 -29.08 -2.24
N GLU A 181 -1.74 -29.66 -1.06
CA GLU A 181 -1.57 -28.94 0.20
C GLU A 181 -0.50 -27.83 0.12
N HIS A 182 0.58 -28.07 -0.62
CA HIS A 182 1.65 -27.07 -0.77
C HIS A 182 1.20 -25.80 -1.47
N VAL A 183 0.23 -25.87 -2.41
CA VAL A 183 -0.36 -24.70 -3.08
C VAL A 183 -1.13 -23.87 -2.08
N PHE A 184 -1.93 -24.54 -1.24
CA PHE A 184 -2.68 -23.88 -0.17
C PHE A 184 -1.75 -23.17 0.82
N ASP A 185 -0.66 -23.81 1.25
CA ASP A 185 0.31 -23.21 2.16
C ASP A 185 1.02 -21.99 1.57
N GLN A 186 1.42 -22.05 0.30
CA GLN A 186 2.03 -20.90 -0.38
C GLN A 186 1.04 -19.74 -0.52
N PHE A 187 -0.20 -20.04 -0.91
CA PHE A 187 -1.25 -19.03 -1.01
C PHE A 187 -1.56 -18.41 0.37
N ARG A 188 -1.70 -19.23 1.42
CA ARG A 188 -1.94 -18.76 2.78
C ARG A 188 -0.86 -17.80 3.24
N ASN A 189 0.41 -18.15 3.04
CA ASN A 189 1.54 -17.31 3.43
C ASN A 189 1.58 -15.98 2.65
N TRP A 190 1.18 -16.00 1.38
CA TRP A 190 1.08 -14.78 0.58
C TRP A 190 -0.15 -13.94 0.99
N SER A 191 -1.30 -14.57 1.23
CA SER A 191 -2.58 -13.88 1.47
C SER A 191 -2.66 -13.11 2.79
N VAL A 192 -1.80 -13.41 3.75
CA VAL A 192 -1.72 -12.66 5.03
C VAL A 192 -0.94 -11.35 4.92
N GLY A 193 -0.31 -11.08 3.76
CA GLY A 193 0.54 -9.91 3.56
C GLY A 193 1.85 -10.00 4.33
N SER A 194 2.94 -10.45 3.67
CA SER A 194 4.23 -10.71 4.31
C SER A 194 5.41 -10.18 3.50
N LEU A 195 6.36 -9.60 4.21
CA LEU A 195 7.66 -9.17 3.67
C LEU A 195 8.76 -10.21 3.95
N GLN A 196 8.43 -11.30 4.62
CA GLN A 196 9.37 -12.37 4.96
C GLN A 196 9.90 -13.07 3.71
N GLY A 197 11.21 -13.32 3.65
CA GLY A 197 11.84 -13.96 2.50
C GLY A 197 11.88 -13.12 1.22
N ARG A 198 11.53 -11.83 1.28
CA ARG A 198 11.54 -10.92 0.13
C ARG A 198 12.91 -10.23 0.04
N GLY A 199 13.75 -10.73 -0.86
CA GLY A 199 15.07 -10.17 -1.16
C GLY A 199 15.05 -9.11 -2.27
N TYR A 200 16.24 -8.77 -2.77
CA TYR A 200 16.44 -7.78 -3.82
C TYR A 200 15.73 -8.14 -5.14
N GLY A 201 15.51 -9.42 -5.44
CA GLY A 201 14.75 -9.87 -6.62
C GLY A 201 13.29 -9.41 -6.62
N VAL A 202 12.69 -9.16 -5.44
CA VAL A 202 11.36 -8.58 -5.30
C VAL A 202 11.44 -7.05 -5.15
N PHE A 203 12.44 -6.57 -4.39
CA PHE A 203 12.60 -5.15 -4.10
C PHE A 203 12.72 -4.28 -5.36
N PHE A 204 13.64 -4.60 -6.27
CA PHE A 204 13.92 -3.76 -7.44
C PHE A 204 12.72 -3.64 -8.40
N PRO A 205 12.01 -4.72 -8.78
CA PRO A 205 10.80 -4.60 -9.59
C PRO A 205 9.70 -3.77 -8.92
N VAL A 206 9.46 -3.98 -7.60
CA VAL A 206 8.48 -3.20 -6.85
C VAL A 206 8.88 -1.73 -6.77
N LEU A 207 10.16 -1.43 -6.53
CA LEU A 207 10.69 -0.07 -6.51
C LEU A 207 10.47 0.64 -7.85
N ALA A 208 10.78 -0.03 -8.96
CA ALA A 208 10.61 0.54 -10.30
C ALA A 208 9.15 0.88 -10.60
N LEU A 209 8.24 -0.05 -10.34
CA LEU A 209 6.81 0.15 -10.54
C LEU A 209 6.23 1.20 -9.58
N ALA A 210 6.60 1.16 -8.30
CA ALA A 210 6.17 2.14 -7.31
C ALA A 210 6.66 3.54 -7.68
N SER A 211 7.92 3.69 -8.11
CA SER A 211 8.46 4.97 -8.57
C SER A 211 7.69 5.53 -9.76
N LEU A 212 7.36 4.68 -10.74
CA LEU A 212 6.53 5.07 -11.89
C LEU A 212 5.13 5.51 -11.44
N GLY A 213 4.47 4.70 -10.59
CA GLY A 213 3.13 5.02 -10.09
C GLY A 213 3.10 6.30 -9.25
N ILE A 214 4.11 6.52 -8.40
CA ILE A 214 4.28 7.76 -7.63
C ILE A 214 4.49 8.96 -8.57
N ALA A 215 5.34 8.84 -9.58
CA ALA A 215 5.56 9.90 -10.55
C ALA A 215 4.25 10.30 -11.26
N ILE A 216 3.46 9.31 -11.72
CA ILE A 216 2.13 9.56 -12.30
C ILE A 216 1.21 10.24 -11.28
N ALA A 217 1.17 9.77 -10.03
CA ALA A 217 0.34 10.34 -8.97
C ALA A 217 0.63 11.82 -8.74
N PHE A 218 1.91 12.22 -8.71
CA PHE A 218 2.29 13.62 -8.52
C PHE A 218 1.85 14.52 -9.69
N THR A 219 1.73 14.01 -10.91
CA THR A 219 1.19 14.78 -12.04
C THR A 219 -0.32 15.08 -11.90
N THR A 220 -1.03 14.26 -11.12
CA THR A 220 -2.48 14.37 -10.94
C THR A 220 -2.91 15.27 -9.78
N THR A 221 -1.99 15.76 -8.95
CA THR A 221 -2.30 16.50 -7.71
C THR A 221 -3.27 17.66 -7.89
N LYS A 222 -2.99 18.56 -8.85
CA LYS A 222 -3.87 19.71 -9.16
C LYS A 222 -5.24 19.27 -9.68
N ALA A 223 -5.25 18.21 -10.49
CA ALA A 223 -6.46 17.66 -11.07
C ALA A 223 -7.34 16.99 -10.01
N LEU A 224 -6.74 16.34 -9.00
CA LEU A 224 -7.43 15.78 -7.85
C LEU A 224 -8.03 16.88 -6.95
N ASP A 225 -7.31 17.99 -6.75
CA ASP A 225 -7.84 19.13 -6.01
C ASP A 225 -9.08 19.71 -6.68
N THR A 226 -9.09 19.84 -8.02
CA THR A 226 -10.27 20.30 -8.76
C THR A 226 -11.40 19.26 -8.77
N ALA A 227 -11.09 17.97 -8.88
CA ALA A 227 -12.08 16.89 -8.84
C ALA A 227 -12.82 16.81 -7.50
N ALA A 228 -12.14 17.17 -6.40
CA ALA A 228 -12.76 17.24 -5.07
C ALA A 228 -13.89 18.27 -4.98
N LEU A 229 -13.87 19.32 -5.83
CA LEU A 229 -14.90 20.37 -5.87
C LEU A 229 -16.19 19.93 -6.59
N GLY A 230 -16.19 18.81 -7.27
CA GLY A 230 -17.32 18.31 -8.03
C GLY A 230 -17.07 18.23 -9.54
N ALA A 231 -17.80 17.32 -10.24
CA ALA A 231 -17.57 17.06 -11.65
C ALA A 231 -17.86 18.29 -12.53
N ASP A 232 -18.92 19.03 -12.21
CA ASP A 232 -19.33 20.19 -12.99
C ASP A 232 -18.37 21.37 -12.83
N LEU A 233 -17.96 21.62 -11.58
CA LEU A 233 -17.00 22.68 -11.29
C LEU A 233 -15.60 22.34 -11.83
N ALA A 234 -15.19 21.08 -11.76
CA ALA A 234 -13.94 20.63 -12.35
C ALA A 234 -13.91 20.83 -13.87
N LYS A 235 -15.04 20.56 -14.56
CA LYS A 235 -15.17 20.84 -16.01
C LYS A 235 -15.13 22.33 -16.30
N ALA A 236 -15.84 23.14 -15.51
CA ALA A 236 -15.84 24.61 -15.68
C ALA A 236 -14.45 25.22 -15.50
N LEU A 237 -13.61 24.61 -14.67
CA LEU A 237 -12.20 24.99 -14.46
C LEU A 237 -11.23 24.38 -15.49
N GLY A 238 -11.76 23.80 -16.60
CA GLY A 238 -10.96 23.21 -17.67
C GLY A 238 -10.42 21.82 -17.38
N GLY A 239 -10.87 21.18 -16.31
CA GLY A 239 -10.50 19.80 -15.98
C GLY A 239 -11.06 18.80 -16.97
N ASN A 240 -10.24 17.85 -17.42
CA ASN A 240 -10.68 16.74 -18.25
C ASN A 240 -10.91 15.50 -17.36
N PRO A 241 -12.18 15.11 -17.07
CA PRO A 241 -12.49 13.98 -16.20
C PRO A 241 -11.86 12.67 -16.68
N LEU A 242 -11.80 12.44 -17.98
CA LEU A 242 -11.21 11.23 -18.55
C LEU A 242 -9.72 11.11 -18.19
N ARG A 243 -8.97 12.21 -18.32
CA ARG A 243 -7.54 12.23 -17.96
C ARG A 243 -7.35 12.08 -16.45
N ILE A 244 -8.18 12.75 -15.63
CA ILE A 244 -8.10 12.68 -14.17
C ILE A 244 -8.33 11.25 -13.71
N TRP A 245 -9.43 10.65 -14.12
CA TRP A 245 -9.77 9.28 -13.75
C TRP A 245 -8.80 8.26 -14.33
N GLY A 246 -8.41 8.40 -15.61
CA GLY A 246 -7.52 7.47 -16.30
C GLY A 246 -6.11 7.42 -15.67
N LEU A 247 -5.47 8.58 -15.49
CA LEU A 247 -4.13 8.65 -14.90
C LEU A 247 -4.15 8.24 -13.42
N SER A 248 -5.17 8.65 -12.69
CA SER A 248 -5.29 8.30 -11.27
C SER A 248 -5.56 6.80 -11.08
N ALA A 249 -6.45 6.19 -11.86
CA ALA A 249 -6.69 4.76 -11.83
C ALA A 249 -5.42 3.97 -12.22
N LEU A 250 -4.71 4.42 -13.28
CA LEU A 250 -3.45 3.82 -13.68
C LEU A 250 -2.41 3.86 -12.55
N ALA A 251 -2.26 5.01 -11.89
CA ALA A 251 -1.36 5.13 -10.74
C ALA A 251 -1.75 4.15 -9.61
N VAL A 252 -3.04 4.09 -9.26
CA VAL A 252 -3.53 3.17 -8.21
C VAL A 252 -3.28 1.71 -8.58
N ILE A 253 -3.57 1.31 -9.82
CA ILE A 253 -3.36 -0.07 -10.31
C ILE A 253 -1.87 -0.45 -10.21
N ILE A 254 -0.98 0.44 -10.67
CA ILE A 254 0.46 0.19 -10.61
C ILE A 254 0.94 0.11 -9.16
N LEU A 255 0.57 1.08 -8.31
CA LEU A 255 1.02 1.17 -6.92
C LEU A 255 0.52 0.01 -6.08
N SER A 256 -0.80 -0.25 -6.12
CA SER A 256 -1.40 -1.34 -5.34
C SER A 256 -1.04 -2.70 -5.92
N GLY A 257 -1.02 -2.84 -7.25
CA GLY A 257 -0.65 -4.07 -7.92
C GLY A 257 0.78 -4.49 -7.60
N ALA A 258 1.74 -3.57 -7.68
CA ALA A 258 3.14 -3.85 -7.33
C ALA A 258 3.28 -4.20 -5.84
N SER A 259 2.59 -3.48 -4.95
CA SER A 259 2.59 -3.74 -3.51
C SER A 259 2.00 -5.11 -3.18
N THR A 260 0.82 -5.42 -3.74
CA THR A 260 0.14 -6.71 -3.52
C THR A 260 0.91 -7.88 -4.12
N ALA A 261 1.43 -7.74 -5.33
CA ALA A 261 2.22 -8.78 -5.97
C ALA A 261 3.51 -9.08 -5.17
N GLY A 262 4.20 -8.05 -4.69
CA GLY A 262 5.46 -8.19 -3.95
C GLY A 262 5.32 -8.60 -2.50
N ALA A 263 4.34 -8.07 -1.79
CA ALA A 263 4.18 -8.22 -0.33
C ALA A 263 2.90 -8.96 0.08
N GLY A 264 2.03 -9.32 -0.86
CA GLY A 264 0.68 -9.77 -0.55
C GLY A 264 -0.27 -8.61 -0.24
N PRO A 265 -1.56 -8.90 0.01
CA PRO A 265 -2.54 -7.88 0.34
C PRO A 265 -2.25 -7.28 1.71
N ILE A 266 -2.08 -5.96 1.76
CA ILE A 266 -1.87 -5.18 2.98
C ILE A 266 -2.99 -4.14 3.07
N GLY A 267 -3.82 -4.26 4.10
CA GLY A 267 -4.92 -3.32 4.37
C GLY A 267 -4.54 -2.22 5.36
N PHE A 268 -5.46 -1.29 5.57
CA PHE A 268 -5.44 -0.19 6.53
C PHE A 268 -4.40 0.91 6.29
N VAL A 269 -3.23 0.63 5.72
CA VAL A 269 -2.18 1.65 5.46
C VAL A 269 -2.71 2.74 4.54
N GLY A 270 -3.36 2.33 3.43
CA GLY A 270 -3.98 3.24 2.46
C GLY A 270 -5.17 4.03 3.00
N LEU A 271 -5.75 3.59 4.12
CA LEU A 271 -6.82 4.32 4.84
C LEU A 271 -6.25 5.27 5.89
N THR A 272 -5.36 4.77 6.73
CA THR A 272 -4.87 5.46 7.92
C THR A 272 -3.91 6.59 7.58
N ALA A 273 -2.94 6.33 6.72
CA ALA A 273 -1.89 7.31 6.42
C ALA A 273 -2.42 8.59 5.74
N PRO A 274 -3.30 8.54 4.73
CA PRO A 274 -3.89 9.75 4.16
C PRO A 274 -4.77 10.51 5.15
N HIS A 275 -5.44 9.78 6.05
CA HIS A 275 -6.26 10.42 7.07
C HIS A 275 -5.40 11.25 8.04
N ILE A 276 -4.33 10.65 8.61
CA ILE A 276 -3.37 11.35 9.48
C ILE A 276 -2.72 12.52 8.73
N ALA A 277 -2.29 12.30 7.50
CA ALA A 277 -1.68 13.33 6.68
C ALA A 277 -2.61 14.54 6.48
N ARG A 278 -3.91 14.29 6.23
CA ARG A 278 -4.92 15.34 6.04
C ARG A 278 -5.16 16.18 7.29
N LEU A 279 -5.08 15.58 8.48
CA LEU A 279 -5.16 16.30 9.75
C LEU A 279 -3.99 17.28 9.93
N ILE A 280 -2.82 16.95 9.39
CA ILE A 280 -1.59 17.77 9.49
C ILE A 280 -1.55 18.84 8.40
N THR A 281 -1.80 18.45 7.14
CA THR A 281 -1.56 19.31 5.98
C THR A 281 -2.81 20.02 5.44
N GLY A 282 -4.00 19.56 5.84
CA GLY A 282 -5.25 19.93 5.21
C GLY A 282 -5.51 19.14 3.91
N PRO A 283 -6.53 19.53 3.11
CA PRO A 283 -7.04 18.74 2.00
C PRO A 283 -6.21 18.80 0.70
N GLY A 284 -5.27 19.75 0.56
CA GLY A 284 -4.53 19.96 -0.69
C GLY A 284 -3.56 18.83 -1.02
N HIS A 285 -3.72 18.19 -2.17
CA HIS A 285 -2.98 16.99 -2.56
C HIS A 285 -1.48 17.22 -2.75
N ARG A 286 -1.05 18.45 -3.05
CA ARG A 286 0.38 18.80 -3.16
C ARG A 286 1.18 18.47 -1.90
N TRP A 287 0.58 18.68 -0.71
CA TRP A 287 1.20 18.38 0.58
C TRP A 287 0.72 17.05 1.14
N LEU A 288 -0.52 16.69 0.84
CA LEU A 288 -1.14 15.45 1.32
C LEU A 288 -0.40 14.20 0.82
N LEU A 289 -0.01 14.15 -0.47
CA LEU A 289 0.69 12.99 -1.03
C LEU A 289 2.04 12.72 -0.35
N PRO A 290 2.98 13.68 -0.24
CA PRO A 290 4.26 13.43 0.42
C PRO A 290 4.11 12.99 1.87
N TYR A 291 3.18 13.60 2.61
CA TYR A 291 2.93 13.22 3.99
C TYR A 291 2.33 11.82 4.10
N ALA A 292 1.32 11.50 3.30
CA ALA A 292 0.71 10.16 3.29
C ALA A 292 1.74 9.08 2.92
N MET A 293 2.63 9.37 1.96
CA MET A 293 3.72 8.50 1.54
C MET A 293 4.67 8.18 2.71
N LEU A 294 5.15 9.20 3.43
CA LEU A 294 6.08 9.03 4.54
C LEU A 294 5.44 8.38 5.76
N ILE A 295 4.21 8.78 6.11
CA ILE A 295 3.46 8.19 7.23
C ILE A 295 3.17 6.70 6.94
N ALA A 296 2.77 6.36 5.72
CA ALA A 296 2.52 4.99 5.31
C ALA A 296 3.80 4.13 5.35
N ALA A 297 4.92 4.67 4.87
CA ALA A 297 6.23 4.01 4.96
C ALA A 297 6.61 3.77 6.43
N LEU A 298 6.49 4.79 7.28
CA LEU A 298 6.78 4.71 8.71
C LEU A 298 5.91 3.64 9.40
N LEU A 299 4.59 3.63 9.14
CA LEU A 299 3.67 2.64 9.69
C LEU A 299 4.05 1.22 9.27
N THR A 300 4.37 1.01 7.98
CA THR A 300 4.69 -0.31 7.45
C THR A 300 6.02 -0.83 8.00
N VAL A 301 7.06 0.01 8.04
CA VAL A 301 8.36 -0.38 8.62
C VAL A 301 8.22 -0.69 10.11
N SER A 302 7.50 0.16 10.86
CA SER A 302 7.29 -0.05 12.30
C SER A 302 6.48 -1.32 12.58
N ALA A 303 5.43 -1.58 11.81
CA ALA A 303 4.62 -2.79 11.94
C ALA A 303 5.42 -4.07 11.61
N ASP A 304 6.26 -4.03 10.56
CA ASP A 304 7.13 -5.14 10.20
C ASP A 304 8.21 -5.39 11.27
N ALA A 305 8.83 -4.33 11.81
CA ALA A 305 9.81 -4.45 12.89
C ALA A 305 9.20 -5.02 14.18
N LEU A 306 8.01 -4.54 14.56
CA LEU A 306 7.27 -5.06 15.71
C LEU A 306 6.87 -6.52 15.52
N GLY A 307 6.37 -6.89 14.32
CA GLY A 307 5.98 -8.26 14.01
C GLY A 307 7.11 -9.27 14.14
N ARG A 308 8.36 -8.84 13.94
CA ARG A 308 9.56 -9.68 14.10
C ARG A 308 9.97 -9.91 15.55
N ILE A 309 9.51 -9.07 16.48
CA ILE A 309 9.93 -9.10 17.89
C ILE A 309 8.86 -9.74 18.77
N ILE A 310 7.58 -9.63 18.42
CA ILE A 310 6.47 -9.91 19.33
C ILE A 310 6.22 -11.40 19.57
N ALA A 311 6.67 -12.29 18.66
CA ALA A 311 6.37 -13.73 18.73
C ALA A 311 7.58 -14.63 18.41
N PRO A 312 8.74 -14.49 19.10
CA PRO A 312 9.89 -15.35 18.84
C PRO A 312 9.59 -16.82 19.24
N PRO A 313 10.09 -17.83 18.53
CA PRO A 313 11.01 -17.74 17.38
C PRO A 313 10.33 -17.44 16.04
N GLY A 314 8.99 -17.39 15.99
CA GLY A 314 8.22 -17.03 14.82
C GLY A 314 8.17 -15.51 14.59
N GLU A 315 7.50 -15.13 13.52
CA GLU A 315 7.27 -13.71 13.17
C GLU A 315 5.80 -13.52 12.82
N VAL A 316 5.23 -12.39 13.24
CA VAL A 316 3.87 -11.98 12.81
C VAL A 316 3.99 -11.19 11.53
N SER A 317 3.24 -11.59 10.49
CA SER A 317 3.26 -10.92 9.19
C SER A 317 2.83 -9.45 9.29
N VAL A 318 3.44 -8.60 8.48
CA VAL A 318 3.19 -7.14 8.48
C VAL A 318 1.72 -6.81 8.23
N GLY A 319 1.02 -7.58 7.38
CA GLY A 319 -0.41 -7.38 7.13
C GLY A 319 -1.27 -7.60 8.38
N ILE A 320 -0.95 -8.62 9.19
CA ILE A 320 -1.62 -8.86 10.47
C ILE A 320 -1.34 -7.72 11.46
N MET A 321 -0.07 -7.30 11.58
CA MET A 321 0.31 -6.21 12.48
C MET A 321 -0.40 -4.90 12.12
N LEU A 322 -0.47 -4.59 10.82
CA LEU A 322 -1.18 -3.40 10.34
C LEU A 322 -2.70 -3.49 10.54
N ALA A 323 -3.28 -4.68 10.45
CA ALA A 323 -4.69 -4.89 10.77
C ALA A 323 -4.97 -4.69 12.27
N LEU A 324 -4.07 -5.18 13.15
CA LEU A 324 -4.17 -5.00 14.60
C LEU A 324 -4.04 -3.52 15.03
N ILE A 325 -3.21 -2.74 14.34
CA ILE A 325 -3.02 -1.31 14.59
C ILE A 325 -4.14 -0.50 13.92
N GLY A 326 -4.43 -0.81 12.67
CA GLY A 326 -5.36 -0.04 11.84
C GLY A 326 -6.84 -0.28 12.17
N GLY A 327 -7.21 -1.49 12.61
CA GLY A 327 -8.58 -1.82 12.98
C GLY A 327 -9.13 -0.96 14.13
N PRO A 328 -8.47 -0.89 15.29
CA PRO A 328 -8.88 0.00 16.38
C PRO A 328 -8.88 1.48 15.99
N PHE A 329 -7.86 1.93 15.22
CA PHE A 329 -7.82 3.28 14.70
C PHE A 329 -9.06 3.60 13.84
N PHE A 330 -9.44 2.67 12.96
CA PHE A 330 -10.59 2.81 12.09
C PHE A 330 -11.91 2.86 12.88
N ILE A 331 -12.07 1.98 13.88
CA ILE A 331 -13.24 1.98 14.77
C ILE A 331 -13.35 3.32 15.51
N ALA A 332 -12.25 3.82 16.06
CA ALA A 332 -12.21 5.12 16.71
C ALA A 332 -12.60 6.24 15.75
N LEU A 333 -12.08 6.21 14.50
CA LEU A 333 -12.38 7.18 13.48
C LEU A 333 -13.88 7.24 13.14
N VAL A 334 -14.49 6.07 12.88
CA VAL A 334 -15.93 5.96 12.56
C VAL A 334 -16.80 6.43 13.71
N ARG A 335 -16.42 6.13 14.96
CA ARG A 335 -17.17 6.57 16.14
C ARG A 335 -17.10 8.08 16.38
N HIS A 336 -15.99 8.74 16.06
CA HIS A 336 -15.80 10.19 16.28
C HIS A 336 -16.32 11.04 15.12
N GLN A 337 -16.30 10.53 13.91
CA GLN A 337 -16.97 11.18 12.80
C GLN A 337 -18.47 10.92 12.99
N ARG A 338 -19.21 11.91 13.48
CA ARG A 338 -20.65 11.97 13.21
C ARG A 338 -20.76 11.89 11.68
N ILE A 339 -21.29 10.79 11.18
CA ILE A 339 -21.65 10.64 9.78
C ILE A 339 -22.59 11.82 9.52
N SER A 340 -22.05 12.90 8.97
CA SER A 340 -22.88 14.00 8.51
C SER A 340 -23.74 13.37 7.44
N LYS A 341 -25.04 13.37 7.70
CA LYS A 341 -26.08 12.80 6.83
C LYS A 341 -25.76 13.23 5.39
N LEU A 342 -25.59 12.23 4.54
CA LEU A 342 -25.63 12.37 3.10
C LEU A 342 -26.94 13.02 2.66
#